data_634ef47573fedb7038cf5941458d73a4
#
_entry.id   634ef47573fedb7038cf5941458d73a4
#
_cell.length_a   1.000
_cell.length_b   1.000
_cell.length_c   1.000
_cell.angle_alpha   90.00
_cell.angle_beta   90.00
_cell.angle_gamma   90.00
#
_symmetry.space_group_name_H-M   'P 1'
#
loop_
_entity.id
_entity.type
_entity.pdbx_description
1 polymer ?
#
loop_
_entity_poly.entity_id
_entity_poly.type
_entity_poly.pdbx_seq_one_letter_code
_entity_poly.pdbx_strand_id
1 'polypeptide(L)'
;MGTGTAFLWAEAGKEVRHLCGSGIGGGTLGGLCRKLVGMERFYQIKKLAAQGDLSHVDLTISDIARDPASTLDPNMTAANFGDLSEDATPADLAAGAVNLVLQAIGTMTVLACQSCHTDTVILTGSMTTLDQAEPNFAAFEKLYGIHYVIPENATFATAIGAGLCSLRQKSVK
;
A
#
# COMPACT_ATOMS: atom_id res chain seq x y z
N MET A 1 -0.31 -5.53 5.91
CA MET A 1 -0.37 -4.05 5.99
C MET A 1 -1.33 -3.67 7.13
N GLY A 2 -0.78 -3.51 8.35
CA GLY A 2 -1.49 -3.15 9.57
C GLY A 2 -1.01 -1.79 10.10
N THR A 3 -0.67 -1.69 11.40
CA THR A 3 -0.07 -0.47 11.98
C THR A 3 1.21 -0.06 11.24
N GLY A 4 2.13 -1.01 11.04
CA GLY A 4 3.22 -0.97 10.08
C GLY A 4 3.04 -2.06 9.04
N THR A 5 4.07 -2.36 8.26
CA THR A 5 4.06 -3.40 7.23
C THR A 5 5.19 -4.39 7.48
N ALA A 6 4.87 -5.67 7.58
CA ALA A 6 5.83 -6.76 7.62
C ALA A 6 5.89 -7.47 6.26
N PHE A 7 7.08 -7.82 5.82
CA PHE A 7 7.34 -8.56 4.59
C PHE A 7 7.81 -9.96 4.96
N LEU A 8 7.05 -10.96 4.52
CA LEU A 8 7.29 -12.36 4.82
C LEU A 8 7.47 -13.13 3.51
N TRP A 9 8.46 -13.99 3.45
CA TRP A 9 8.63 -14.96 2.38
C TRP A 9 8.02 -16.29 2.79
N ALA A 10 7.11 -16.81 2.00
CA ALA A 10 6.45 -18.09 2.23
C ALA A 10 6.57 -18.96 0.98
N GLU A 11 6.99 -20.20 1.16
CA GLU A 11 7.10 -21.21 0.12
C GLU A 11 6.53 -22.53 0.64
N ALA A 12 5.78 -23.26 -0.21
CA ALA A 12 5.16 -24.50 0.19
C ALA A 12 6.18 -25.52 0.72
N GLY A 13 5.93 -26.07 1.90
CA GLY A 13 6.82 -27.03 2.56
C GLY A 13 8.07 -26.47 3.23
N LYS A 14 8.26 -25.15 3.21
CA LYS A 14 9.36 -24.49 3.90
C LYS A 14 8.86 -23.63 5.07
N GLU A 15 9.77 -23.30 5.97
CA GLU A 15 9.49 -22.37 7.05
C GLU A 15 9.36 -20.93 6.51
N VAL A 16 8.36 -20.20 7.03
CA VAL A 16 8.15 -18.80 6.68
C VAL A 16 9.30 -17.95 7.21
N ARG A 17 9.91 -17.14 6.34
CA ARG A 17 10.98 -16.22 6.73
C ARG A 17 10.48 -14.78 6.83
N HIS A 18 10.82 -14.10 7.89
CA HIS A 18 10.68 -12.65 7.99
C HIS A 18 11.80 -11.99 7.19
N LEU A 19 11.45 -11.23 6.16
CA LEU A 19 12.42 -10.51 5.32
C LEU A 19 12.80 -9.18 5.96
N CYS A 20 11.80 -8.35 6.21
CA CYS A 20 11.96 -7.05 6.86
C CYS A 20 10.61 -6.54 7.38
N GLY A 21 10.66 -5.42 8.08
CA GLY A 21 9.50 -4.66 8.50
C GLY A 21 9.69 -3.17 8.23
N SER A 22 8.59 -2.47 8.06
CA SER A 22 8.58 -1.01 7.90
C SER A 22 7.61 -0.39 8.90
N GLY A 23 7.99 0.77 9.46
CA GLY A 23 7.08 1.63 10.21
C GLY A 23 5.99 2.27 9.34
N ILE A 24 6.08 2.14 8.02
CA ILE A 24 5.08 2.69 7.09
C ILE A 24 3.87 1.76 7.04
N GLY A 25 2.69 2.30 7.34
CA GLY A 25 1.43 1.56 7.37
C GLY A 25 0.27 2.40 7.88
N GLY A 26 -0.77 1.74 8.38
CA GLY A 26 -1.97 2.40 8.90
C GLY A 26 -1.71 3.33 10.08
N GLY A 27 -0.68 3.07 10.89
CA GLY A 27 -0.24 3.97 11.97
C GLY A 27 0.34 5.27 11.42
N THR A 28 1.18 5.18 10.38
CA THR A 28 1.71 6.35 9.67
C THR A 28 0.57 7.16 9.05
N LEU A 29 -0.33 6.49 8.34
CA LEU A 29 -1.51 7.12 7.74
C LEU A 29 -2.35 7.87 8.78
N GLY A 30 -2.69 7.21 9.90
CA GLY A 30 -3.46 7.83 10.98
C GLY A 30 -2.74 9.01 11.62
N GLY A 31 -1.43 8.91 11.82
CA GLY A 31 -0.60 10.00 12.36
C GLY A 31 -0.54 11.22 11.45
N LEU A 32 -0.35 11.01 10.14
CA LEU A 32 -0.35 12.06 9.12
C LEU A 32 -1.73 12.72 9.04
N CYS A 33 -2.80 11.94 8.84
CA CYS A 33 -4.14 12.47 8.70
C CYS A 33 -4.63 13.20 9.96
N ARG A 34 -4.20 12.79 11.17
CA ARG A 34 -4.49 13.56 12.39
C ARG A 34 -3.94 14.98 12.30
N LYS A 35 -2.76 15.18 11.73
CA LYS A 35 -2.14 16.49 11.60
C LYS A 35 -2.63 17.27 10.39
N LEU A 36 -2.80 16.60 9.25
CA LEU A 36 -3.18 17.25 8.00
C LEU A 36 -4.67 17.64 7.96
N VAL A 37 -5.54 16.73 8.46
CA VAL A 37 -7.00 16.88 8.28
C VAL A 37 -7.80 16.70 9.57
N GLY A 38 -7.15 16.58 10.72
CA GLY A 38 -7.81 16.43 12.02
C GLY A 38 -8.52 15.08 12.24
N MET A 39 -8.24 14.07 11.42
CA MET A 39 -8.85 12.73 11.49
C MET A 39 -7.82 11.65 11.76
N GLU A 40 -8.15 10.68 12.64
CA GLU A 40 -7.25 9.57 12.97
C GLU A 40 -7.90 8.19 12.80
N ARG A 41 -9.24 8.13 12.77
CA ARG A 41 -9.95 6.85 12.63
C ARG A 41 -9.89 6.37 11.20
N PHE A 42 -9.36 5.18 10.99
CA PHE A 42 -9.12 4.59 9.68
C PHE A 42 -10.33 4.68 8.73
N TYR A 43 -11.55 4.37 9.22
CA TYR A 43 -12.74 4.39 8.38
C TYR A 43 -13.11 5.82 7.91
N GLN A 44 -12.83 6.86 8.73
CA GLN A 44 -13.07 8.25 8.36
C GLN A 44 -12.06 8.71 7.31
N ILE A 45 -10.79 8.34 7.49
CA ILE A 45 -9.72 8.60 6.53
C ILE A 45 -10.04 7.96 5.19
N LYS A 46 -10.40 6.66 5.19
CA LYS A 46 -10.81 5.94 3.99
C LYS A 46 -11.91 6.68 3.23
N LYS A 47 -13.00 7.06 3.92
CA LYS A 47 -14.14 7.73 3.32
C LYS A 47 -13.79 9.13 2.78
N LEU A 48 -12.91 9.87 3.48
CA LEU A 48 -12.46 11.19 3.07
C LEU A 48 -11.54 11.09 1.86
N ALA A 49 -10.53 10.24 1.91
CA ALA A 49 -9.55 10.05 0.85
C ALA A 49 -10.16 9.56 -0.48
N ALA A 50 -11.28 8.81 -0.41
CA ALA A 50 -12.01 8.37 -1.60
C ALA A 50 -12.64 9.53 -2.41
N GLN A 51 -12.69 10.74 -1.85
CA GLN A 51 -13.24 11.95 -2.48
C GLN A 51 -12.16 12.93 -2.94
N GLY A 52 -10.89 12.64 -2.63
CA GLY A 52 -9.77 13.53 -2.92
C GLY A 52 -9.22 13.36 -4.33
N ASP A 53 -8.58 14.43 -4.81
CA ASP A 53 -7.88 14.49 -6.08
C ASP A 53 -6.38 14.65 -5.84
N LEU A 54 -5.59 13.68 -6.34
CA LEU A 54 -4.13 13.68 -6.19
C LEU A 54 -3.45 14.79 -7.01
N SER A 55 -4.08 15.30 -8.06
CA SER A 55 -3.52 16.38 -8.87
C SER A 55 -3.37 17.71 -8.13
N HIS A 56 -4.01 17.85 -6.96
CA HIS A 56 -3.82 18.99 -6.06
C HIS A 56 -2.72 18.79 -5.02
N VAL A 57 -2.07 17.63 -5.02
CA VAL A 57 -1.13 17.26 -3.94
C VAL A 57 0.19 16.72 -4.47
N ASP A 58 0.11 15.80 -5.42
CA ASP A 58 1.27 15.06 -5.91
C ASP A 58 1.80 15.65 -7.22
N LEU A 59 3.12 15.77 -7.32
CA LEU A 59 3.78 16.05 -8.59
C LEU A 59 3.77 14.78 -9.44
N THR A 60 3.27 14.87 -10.67
CA THR A 60 3.16 13.73 -11.58
C THR A 60 4.31 13.69 -12.62
N ILE A 61 4.41 12.56 -13.34
CA ILE A 61 5.36 12.45 -14.45
C ILE A 61 5.06 13.47 -15.54
N SER A 62 3.77 13.77 -15.83
CA SER A 62 3.38 14.77 -16.83
C SER A 62 3.87 16.18 -16.49
N ASP A 63 4.04 16.51 -15.22
CA ASP A 63 4.47 17.83 -14.78
C ASP A 63 5.98 18.06 -15.04
N ILE A 64 6.75 16.98 -15.03
CA ILE A 64 8.22 17.03 -15.17
C ILE A 64 8.75 16.48 -16.49
N ALA A 65 8.04 15.56 -17.15
CA ALA A 65 8.47 14.96 -18.40
C ALA A 65 8.16 15.89 -19.58
N ARG A 66 9.22 16.39 -20.23
CA ARG A 66 9.10 17.18 -21.45
C ARG A 66 9.14 16.33 -22.73
N ASP A 67 9.44 15.05 -22.60
CA ASP A 67 9.57 14.14 -23.74
C ASP A 67 8.26 13.34 -23.91
N PRO A 68 7.53 13.57 -25.03
CA PRO A 68 6.33 12.79 -25.35
C PRO A 68 6.62 11.31 -25.63
N ALA A 69 7.88 10.91 -25.79
CA ALA A 69 8.30 9.52 -25.95
C ALA A 69 8.51 8.78 -24.61
N SER A 70 8.19 9.39 -23.47
CA SER A 70 8.26 8.72 -22.18
C SER A 70 7.36 7.49 -22.16
N THR A 71 7.92 6.34 -21.78
CA THR A 71 7.19 5.08 -21.63
C THR A 71 6.45 4.97 -20.29
N LEU A 72 6.64 5.95 -19.39
CA LEU A 72 5.97 6.01 -18.09
C LEU A 72 4.57 6.59 -18.24
N ASP A 73 3.66 6.12 -17.40
CA ASP A 73 2.30 6.68 -17.32
C ASP A 73 2.38 8.15 -16.87
N PRO A 74 1.83 9.10 -17.62
CA PRO A 74 1.89 10.52 -17.29
C PRO A 74 1.23 10.86 -15.95
N ASN A 75 0.24 10.06 -15.50
CA ASN A 75 -0.44 10.26 -14.22
C ASN A 75 0.28 9.61 -13.02
N MET A 76 1.42 8.96 -13.25
CA MET A 76 2.20 8.38 -12.16
C MET A 76 2.80 9.48 -11.30
N THR A 77 2.72 9.30 -9.98
CA THR A 77 3.35 10.21 -9.01
C THR A 77 4.87 10.19 -9.15
N ALA A 78 5.47 11.32 -9.44
CA ALA A 78 6.92 11.54 -9.40
C ALA A 78 7.40 11.93 -8.00
N ALA A 79 6.61 12.75 -7.29
CA ALA A 79 6.89 13.10 -5.90
C ALA A 79 5.58 13.25 -5.10
N ASN A 80 5.44 12.43 -4.07
CA ASN A 80 4.32 12.56 -3.14
C ASN A 80 4.39 13.93 -2.42
N PHE A 81 3.27 14.64 -2.37
CA PHE A 81 3.18 16.01 -1.85
C PHE A 81 4.13 16.99 -2.56
N GLY A 82 4.54 16.70 -3.80
CA GLY A 82 5.52 17.48 -4.53
C GLY A 82 4.96 18.72 -5.22
N ASP A 83 3.63 18.80 -5.42
CA ASP A 83 2.93 19.94 -6.02
C ASP A 83 1.67 20.26 -5.22
N LEU A 84 1.88 20.57 -3.92
CA LEU A 84 0.79 20.84 -3.00
C LEU A 84 0.17 22.22 -3.31
N SER A 85 -1.06 22.20 -3.83
CA SER A 85 -1.85 23.38 -4.14
C SER A 85 -2.28 24.11 -2.86
N GLU A 86 -2.35 25.46 -2.92
CA GLU A 86 -2.93 26.28 -1.86
C GLU A 86 -4.42 26.00 -1.66
N ASP A 87 -5.11 25.52 -2.72
CA ASP A 87 -6.53 25.17 -2.71
C ASP A 87 -6.80 23.68 -2.37
N ALA A 88 -5.76 22.91 -2.01
CA ALA A 88 -5.90 21.50 -1.67
C ALA A 88 -6.88 21.32 -0.50
N THR A 89 -7.91 20.51 -0.74
CA THR A 89 -8.95 20.23 0.25
C THR A 89 -8.49 19.21 1.29
N PRO A 90 -9.15 19.07 2.45
CA PRO A 90 -8.88 17.96 3.37
C PRO A 90 -9.00 16.57 2.74
N ALA A 91 -9.86 16.40 1.72
CA ALA A 91 -9.99 15.14 0.98
C ALA A 91 -8.75 14.85 0.13
N ASP A 92 -8.22 15.87 -0.54
CA ASP A 92 -7.00 15.76 -1.36
C ASP A 92 -5.79 15.41 -0.49
N LEU A 93 -5.63 16.10 0.65
CA LEU A 93 -4.57 15.81 1.63
C LEU A 93 -4.67 14.38 2.19
N ALA A 94 -5.89 13.89 2.45
CA ALA A 94 -6.10 12.52 2.89
C ALA A 94 -5.77 11.51 1.78
N ALA A 95 -6.12 11.80 0.52
CA ALA A 95 -5.77 10.99 -0.64
C ALA A 95 -4.26 10.96 -0.85
N GLY A 96 -3.57 12.10 -0.76
CA GLY A 96 -2.11 12.18 -0.83
C GLY A 96 -1.42 11.35 0.26
N ALA A 97 -1.91 11.42 1.50
CA ALA A 97 -1.37 10.61 2.60
C ALA A 97 -1.58 9.10 2.37
N VAL A 98 -2.73 8.69 1.83
CA VAL A 98 -2.99 7.30 1.43
C VAL A 98 -2.04 6.88 0.32
N ASN A 99 -1.90 7.70 -0.73
CA ASN A 99 -1.03 7.42 -1.87
C ASN A 99 0.43 7.27 -1.44
N LEU A 100 0.95 8.19 -0.64
CA LEU A 100 2.30 8.12 -0.07
C LEU A 100 2.57 6.79 0.63
N VAL A 101 1.65 6.35 1.49
CA VAL A 101 1.83 5.12 2.27
C VAL A 101 1.75 3.89 1.37
N LEU A 102 0.80 3.83 0.44
CA LEU A 102 0.65 2.70 -0.49
C LEU A 102 1.83 2.60 -1.45
N GLN A 103 2.31 3.72 -1.99
CA GLN A 103 3.47 3.74 -2.88
C GLN A 103 4.76 3.34 -2.17
N ALA A 104 4.97 3.79 -0.94
CA ALA A 104 6.11 3.36 -0.14
C ALA A 104 6.08 1.84 0.10
N ILE A 105 4.92 1.27 0.40
CA ILE A 105 4.74 -0.17 0.54
C ILE A 105 4.97 -0.87 -0.80
N GLY A 106 4.40 -0.37 -1.89
CA GLY A 106 4.57 -0.91 -3.25
C GLY A 106 6.05 -1.00 -3.64
N THR A 107 6.80 0.08 -3.46
CA THR A 107 8.25 0.09 -3.75
C THR A 107 9.01 -0.95 -2.93
N MET A 108 8.68 -1.09 -1.64
CA MET A 108 9.29 -2.12 -0.79
C MET A 108 8.93 -3.55 -1.23
N THR A 109 7.70 -3.78 -1.74
CA THR A 109 7.33 -5.09 -2.31
C THR A 109 8.14 -5.42 -3.56
N VAL A 110 8.39 -4.45 -4.44
CA VAL A 110 9.26 -4.63 -5.62
C VAL A 110 10.64 -5.10 -5.21
N LEU A 111 11.26 -4.41 -4.25
CA LEU A 111 12.60 -4.79 -3.75
C LEU A 111 12.60 -6.18 -3.08
N ALA A 112 11.55 -6.50 -2.32
CA ALA A 112 11.39 -7.81 -1.71
C ALA A 112 11.25 -8.93 -2.75
N CYS A 113 10.45 -8.71 -3.80
CA CYS A 113 10.28 -9.64 -4.91
C CYS A 113 11.59 -9.89 -5.66
N GLN A 114 12.34 -8.83 -5.96
CA GLN A 114 13.67 -8.94 -6.58
C GLN A 114 14.63 -9.75 -5.72
N SER A 115 14.65 -9.49 -4.41
CA SER A 115 15.51 -10.22 -3.45
C SER A 115 15.15 -11.70 -3.31
N CYS A 116 13.87 -12.04 -3.45
CA CYS A 116 13.38 -13.42 -3.30
C CYS A 116 13.20 -14.15 -4.64
N HIS A 117 13.49 -13.50 -5.76
CA HIS A 117 13.27 -14.04 -7.11
C HIS A 117 11.83 -14.54 -7.31
N THR A 118 10.85 -13.73 -6.93
CA THR A 118 9.41 -13.99 -7.08
C THR A 118 8.74 -12.80 -7.75
N ASP A 119 7.60 -13.06 -8.36
CA ASP A 119 6.77 -12.06 -9.03
C ASP A 119 5.38 -11.91 -8.39
N THR A 120 5.12 -12.62 -7.29
CA THR A 120 3.79 -12.66 -6.68
C THR A 120 3.82 -12.14 -5.25
N VAL A 121 2.90 -11.23 -4.94
CA VAL A 121 2.71 -10.61 -3.62
C VAL A 121 1.29 -10.81 -3.14
N ILE A 122 1.13 -11.38 -1.94
CA ILE A 122 -0.18 -11.49 -1.28
C ILE A 122 -0.31 -10.34 -0.28
N LEU A 123 -1.27 -9.46 -0.52
CA LEU A 123 -1.53 -8.31 0.34
C LEU A 123 -2.58 -8.65 1.41
N THR A 124 -2.24 -8.40 2.67
CA THR A 124 -3.14 -8.66 3.80
C THR A 124 -3.17 -7.50 4.78
N GLY A 125 -4.22 -7.43 5.61
CA GLY A 125 -4.41 -6.41 6.62
C GLY A 125 -5.41 -5.33 6.23
N SER A 126 -5.75 -4.44 7.17
CA SER A 126 -6.84 -3.47 7.00
C SER A 126 -6.64 -2.46 5.86
N MET A 127 -5.40 -2.16 5.49
CA MET A 127 -5.12 -1.22 4.41
C MET A 127 -5.53 -1.75 3.02
N THR A 128 -5.72 -3.07 2.85
CA THR A 128 -6.27 -3.64 1.61
C THR A 128 -7.70 -3.20 1.32
N THR A 129 -8.40 -2.65 2.30
CA THR A 129 -9.78 -2.15 2.16
C THR A 129 -9.87 -0.71 1.68
N LEU A 130 -8.75 0.00 1.54
CA LEU A 130 -8.73 1.34 0.96
C LEU A 130 -9.11 1.26 -0.52
N ASP A 131 -9.97 2.17 -0.97
CA ASP A 131 -10.44 2.19 -2.37
C ASP A 131 -9.28 2.46 -3.35
N GLN A 132 -8.23 3.12 -2.87
CA GLN A 132 -7.00 3.39 -3.62
C GLN A 132 -6.03 2.21 -3.65
N ALA A 133 -6.22 1.16 -2.84
CA ALA A 133 -5.25 0.06 -2.75
C ALA A 133 -5.12 -0.71 -4.07
N GLU A 134 -6.24 -1.18 -4.62
CA GLU A 134 -6.24 -1.95 -5.86
C GLU A 134 -5.66 -1.18 -7.05
N PRO A 135 -6.11 0.06 -7.38
CA PRO A 135 -5.53 0.81 -8.49
C PRO A 135 -4.05 1.16 -8.28
N ASN A 136 -3.62 1.42 -7.04
CA ASN A 136 -2.22 1.71 -6.75
C ASN A 136 -1.33 0.49 -7.02
N PHE A 137 -1.69 -0.69 -6.51
CA PHE A 137 -0.93 -1.91 -6.75
C PHE A 137 -1.01 -2.40 -8.21
N ALA A 138 -2.13 -2.18 -8.90
CA ALA A 138 -2.23 -2.45 -10.34
C ALA A 138 -1.25 -1.60 -11.17
N ALA A 139 -0.96 -0.37 -10.76
CA ALA A 139 0.08 0.44 -11.39
C ALA A 139 1.48 -0.17 -11.21
N PHE A 140 1.80 -0.68 -10.01
CA PHE A 140 3.04 -1.42 -9.76
C PHE A 140 3.11 -2.74 -10.56
N GLU A 141 2.00 -3.46 -10.68
CA GLU A 141 1.90 -4.68 -11.50
C GLU A 141 2.28 -4.38 -12.95
N LYS A 142 1.67 -3.35 -13.53
CA LYS A 142 1.94 -2.92 -14.91
C LYS A 142 3.39 -2.49 -15.13
N LEU A 143 3.99 -1.80 -14.15
CA LEU A 143 5.33 -1.23 -14.28
C LEU A 143 6.45 -2.26 -14.04
N TYR A 144 6.28 -3.15 -13.09
CA TYR A 144 7.33 -4.05 -12.60
C TYR A 144 7.07 -5.53 -12.90
N GLY A 145 5.92 -5.88 -13.47
CA GLY A 145 5.55 -7.27 -13.76
C GLY A 145 5.32 -8.11 -12.50
N ILE A 146 4.90 -7.49 -11.41
CA ILE A 146 4.63 -8.15 -10.13
C ILE A 146 3.13 -8.36 -10.01
N HIS A 147 2.70 -9.58 -9.75
CA HIS A 147 1.30 -9.91 -9.57
C HIS A 147 0.85 -9.72 -8.11
N TYR A 148 -0.11 -8.83 -7.88
CA TYR A 148 -0.66 -8.55 -6.54
C TYR A 148 -1.99 -9.24 -6.33
N VAL A 149 -2.09 -10.01 -5.24
CA VAL A 149 -3.30 -10.74 -4.86
C VAL A 149 -3.83 -10.18 -3.54
N ILE A 150 -5.05 -9.72 -3.52
CA ILE A 150 -5.79 -9.39 -2.30
C ILE A 150 -6.81 -10.51 -2.04
N PRO A 151 -6.58 -11.42 -1.08
CA PRO A 151 -7.52 -12.49 -0.78
C PRO A 151 -8.85 -11.94 -0.22
N GLU A 152 -9.94 -12.67 -0.42
CA GLU A 152 -11.27 -12.29 0.07
C GLU A 152 -11.30 -11.90 1.56
N ASN A 153 -10.55 -12.61 2.40
CA ASN A 153 -10.46 -12.36 3.84
C ASN A 153 -9.14 -11.70 4.25
N ALA A 154 -8.56 -10.86 3.38
CA ALA A 154 -7.26 -10.21 3.59
C ALA A 154 -7.12 -9.50 4.94
N THR A 155 -8.18 -8.84 5.39
CA THR A 155 -8.21 -8.12 6.67
C THR A 155 -8.04 -9.05 7.88
N PHE A 156 -8.52 -10.28 7.78
CA PHE A 156 -8.50 -11.28 8.86
C PHE A 156 -7.43 -12.35 8.68
N ALA A 157 -6.59 -12.25 7.67
CA ALA A 157 -5.62 -13.28 7.29
C ALA A 157 -4.74 -13.73 8.47
N THR A 158 -4.27 -12.79 9.31
CA THR A 158 -3.46 -13.11 10.50
C THR A 158 -4.24 -13.91 11.54
N ALA A 159 -5.49 -13.53 11.81
CA ALA A 159 -6.34 -14.25 12.77
C ALA A 159 -6.70 -15.66 12.26
N ILE A 160 -7.02 -15.77 10.97
CA ILE A 160 -7.30 -17.05 10.31
C ILE A 160 -6.07 -17.96 10.38
N GLY A 161 -4.90 -17.41 10.05
CA GLY A 161 -3.63 -18.15 10.11
C GLY A 161 -3.31 -18.67 11.50
N ALA A 162 -3.49 -17.83 12.54
CA ALA A 162 -3.30 -18.23 13.93
C ALA A 162 -4.26 -19.38 14.34
N GLY A 163 -5.53 -19.28 13.93
CA GLY A 163 -6.52 -20.34 14.16
C GLY A 163 -6.12 -21.67 13.50
N LEU A 164 -5.71 -21.62 12.25
CA LEU A 164 -5.27 -22.82 11.50
C LEU A 164 -4.03 -23.46 12.12
N CYS A 165 -3.04 -22.67 12.55
CA CYS A 165 -1.85 -23.17 13.25
C CYS A 165 -2.23 -23.90 14.56
N SER A 166 -3.16 -23.32 15.34
CA SER A 166 -3.64 -23.95 16.59
C SER A 166 -4.34 -25.29 16.34
N LEU A 167 -5.14 -25.40 15.29
CA LEU A 167 -5.81 -26.65 14.91
C LEU A 167 -4.82 -27.73 14.49
N ARG A 168 -3.80 -27.39 13.68
CA ARG A 168 -2.76 -28.34 13.27
C ARG A 168 -1.97 -28.89 14.46
N GLN A 169 -1.62 -28.07 15.42
CA GLN A 169 -0.90 -28.52 16.64
C GLN A 169 -1.71 -29.52 17.49
N LYS A 170 -3.04 -29.41 17.48
CA LYS A 170 -3.93 -30.35 18.20
C LYS A 170 -4.09 -31.69 17.46
N SER A 171 -3.89 -31.73 16.14
CA SER A 171 -4.03 -32.95 15.34
C SER A 171 -2.78 -33.84 15.36
N VAL A 172 -1.66 -33.35 15.92
CA VAL A 172 -0.38 -34.07 16.02
C VAL A 172 -0.16 -34.67 17.42
N LYS A 173 -1.09 -34.45 18.35
CA LYS A 173 -1.13 -35.11 19.68
C LYS A 173 -2.15 -36.24 19.69
#